data_db521910d2ee3d1f6682f7272684e61c
#
_entry.id   db521910d2ee3d1f6682f7272684e61c
#
_cell.length_a   1.000
_cell.length_b   1.000
_cell.length_c   1.000
_cell.angle_alpha   90.00
_cell.angle_beta   90.00
_cell.angle_gamma   90.00
#
_symmetry.space_group_name_H-M   'P 1'
#
loop_
_entity.id
_entity.type
_entity.pdbx_description
1 polymer ?
#
loop_
_entity_poly.entity_id
_entity_poly.type
_entity_poly.pdbx_seq_one_letter_code
_entity_poly.pdbx_strand_id
1 'polypeptide(L)'
;HIFEGEEIAFKNLSEGEPKAYEWAFPGADTETSTEENPVVRYSKAGTYNVSLTIKRGEESNKVERTNFVVVTQKAPTAKIGLPEEGYESPYVGTFVPLNVPVTFRDLSEGNPTEWKWVFQNTDKTESNEQNPTVTYTKAGTVSVGLTAKNDAGQTNDILQWAIQAGGAQNVWNISLEENSDLKQVNLGYFGYYGGTNWLGMEKFAELYKAPLADATVDSVSVFFASVGTIDPEKEITMTMNAVAENGEPGEVMATATKKAGELQYSDDDYLATIFHFDKTVELKKGTPFFIVIGPFPNGTMEESPYTADDISIFCHRRNPGEKTTTWHYLAEEDANYQPTGEYKWYENSDDPLSMAIAPVISYATTSTAINNRGINTTTSAHAVATYTLGGAKVQAPQRGGIYIVKYSDGTSRKMVVK
;
A
#
# COMPACT_ATOMS: atom_id res chain seq x y z
N HIS A 1 -9.06 25.05 -29.10
CA HIS A 1 -7.85 24.53 -28.41
C HIS A 1 -8.25 23.50 -27.38
N ILE A 2 -7.60 22.37 -27.41
CA ILE A 2 -7.70 21.29 -26.41
C ILE A 2 -6.30 20.78 -26.05
N PHE A 3 -6.19 20.03 -24.98
CA PHE A 3 -4.96 19.31 -24.68
C PHE A 3 -4.98 17.87 -25.21
N GLU A 4 -3.81 17.26 -25.35
CA GLU A 4 -3.70 15.84 -25.69
C GLU A 4 -4.57 14.97 -24.78
N GLY A 5 -5.30 14.04 -25.41
CA GLY A 5 -6.20 13.13 -24.72
C GLY A 5 -7.56 13.72 -24.31
N GLU A 6 -7.80 15.02 -24.53
CA GLU A 6 -9.12 15.62 -24.30
C GLU A 6 -10.09 15.32 -25.46
N GLU A 7 -11.37 15.26 -25.13
CA GLU A 7 -12.45 15.11 -26.11
C GLU A 7 -12.95 16.46 -26.58
N ILE A 8 -13.31 16.55 -27.87
CA ILE A 8 -13.96 17.70 -28.47
C ILE A 8 -15.24 17.29 -29.16
N ALA A 9 -16.34 17.94 -28.81
CA ALA A 9 -17.65 17.74 -29.44
C ALA A 9 -17.81 18.68 -30.63
N PHE A 10 -18.17 18.14 -31.78
CA PHE A 10 -18.51 18.90 -32.98
C PHE A 10 -20.02 19.01 -33.12
N LYS A 11 -20.48 20.18 -33.54
CA LYS A 11 -21.89 20.44 -33.80
C LYS A 11 -22.09 20.69 -35.29
N ASN A 12 -23.00 19.93 -35.90
CA ASN A 12 -23.47 20.20 -37.24
C ASN A 12 -24.31 21.51 -37.27
N LEU A 13 -23.93 22.41 -38.15
CA LEU A 13 -24.64 23.67 -38.37
C LEU A 13 -25.12 23.80 -39.84
N SER A 14 -25.21 22.67 -40.55
CA SER A 14 -25.62 22.67 -41.96
C SER A 14 -27.11 22.93 -42.07
N GLU A 15 -27.48 23.71 -43.10
CA GLU A 15 -28.87 23.97 -43.47
C GLU A 15 -29.34 22.97 -44.55
N GLY A 16 -30.66 22.93 -44.84
CA GLY A 16 -31.22 22.16 -45.92
C GLY A 16 -31.54 20.68 -45.59
N GLU A 17 -31.70 20.36 -44.32
CA GLU A 17 -32.14 19.02 -43.83
C GLU A 17 -31.33 17.84 -44.39
N PRO A 18 -30.01 17.78 -44.21
CA PRO A 18 -29.21 16.65 -44.66
C PRO A 18 -29.69 15.35 -44.02
N LYS A 19 -29.53 14.23 -44.73
CA LYS A 19 -29.94 12.90 -44.28
C LYS A 19 -28.75 11.98 -43.97
N ALA A 20 -27.54 12.37 -44.33
CA ALA A 20 -26.32 11.66 -43.99
C ALA A 20 -25.15 12.66 -43.79
N TYR A 21 -24.23 12.22 -42.92
CA TYR A 21 -23.06 13.00 -42.51
C TYR A 21 -21.81 12.12 -42.69
N GLU A 22 -20.75 12.71 -43.21
CA GLU A 22 -19.43 12.06 -43.31
C GLU A 22 -18.40 13.08 -42.82
N TRP A 23 -18.04 12.91 -41.57
CA TRP A 23 -16.97 13.68 -40.95
C TRP A 23 -15.62 13.03 -41.20
N ALA A 24 -14.58 13.85 -41.35
CA ALA A 24 -13.20 13.42 -41.33
C ALA A 24 -12.39 14.28 -40.35
N PHE A 25 -11.65 13.58 -39.48
CA PHE A 25 -10.81 14.12 -38.41
C PHE A 25 -9.39 13.58 -38.52
N PRO A 26 -8.60 13.93 -39.53
CA PRO A 26 -7.25 13.42 -39.69
C PRO A 26 -6.43 13.61 -38.42
N GLY A 27 -5.81 12.55 -37.90
CA GLY A 27 -5.00 12.55 -36.69
C GLY A 27 -5.76 12.43 -35.37
N ALA A 28 -7.09 12.32 -35.39
CA ALA A 28 -7.87 11.91 -34.23
C ALA A 28 -7.78 10.38 -34.01
N ASP A 29 -8.04 9.91 -32.78
CA ASP A 29 -8.09 8.48 -32.45
C ASP A 29 -9.15 7.74 -33.28
N THR A 30 -10.25 8.42 -33.61
CA THR A 30 -11.26 7.99 -34.58
C THR A 30 -11.31 9.04 -35.71
N GLU A 31 -10.75 8.70 -36.85
CA GLU A 31 -10.56 9.66 -37.95
C GLU A 31 -11.81 9.98 -38.77
N THR A 32 -12.90 9.23 -38.61
CA THR A 32 -14.15 9.42 -39.32
C THR A 32 -15.36 9.20 -38.43
N SER A 33 -16.50 9.90 -38.74
CA SER A 33 -17.79 9.67 -38.11
C SER A 33 -18.95 9.93 -39.06
N THR A 34 -20.05 9.19 -38.87
CA THR A 34 -21.33 9.42 -39.57
C THR A 34 -22.41 10.01 -38.66
N GLU A 35 -22.06 10.29 -37.42
CA GLU A 35 -22.97 10.93 -36.48
C GLU A 35 -23.21 12.40 -36.87
N GLU A 36 -24.39 12.93 -36.55
CA GLU A 36 -24.69 14.32 -36.78
C GLU A 36 -23.78 15.25 -35.96
N ASN A 37 -23.54 14.90 -34.69
CA ASN A 37 -22.75 15.69 -33.73
C ASN A 37 -21.73 14.78 -33.04
N PRO A 38 -20.61 14.43 -33.69
CA PRO A 38 -19.63 13.52 -33.15
C PRO A 38 -18.79 14.12 -32.03
N VAL A 39 -18.33 13.24 -31.13
CA VAL A 39 -17.28 13.53 -30.15
C VAL A 39 -16.04 12.75 -30.51
N VAL A 40 -14.90 13.43 -30.60
CA VAL A 40 -13.62 12.78 -30.98
C VAL A 40 -12.51 13.21 -30.03
N ARG A 41 -11.49 12.36 -29.94
CA ARG A 41 -10.29 12.58 -29.10
C ARG A 41 -9.06 12.69 -29.99
N TYR A 42 -8.14 13.56 -29.62
CA TYR A 42 -6.81 13.67 -30.21
C TYR A 42 -5.75 13.35 -29.18
N SER A 43 -5.01 12.25 -29.38
CA SER A 43 -3.97 11.78 -28.46
C SER A 43 -2.59 12.38 -28.71
N LYS A 44 -2.42 13.21 -29.75
CA LYS A 44 -1.13 13.83 -30.08
C LYS A 44 -1.28 15.33 -30.30
N ALA A 45 -0.31 16.10 -29.80
CA ALA A 45 -0.21 17.52 -30.08
C ALA A 45 -0.02 17.78 -31.57
N GLY A 46 -0.62 18.85 -32.06
CA GLY A 46 -0.59 19.21 -33.46
C GLY A 46 -1.71 20.15 -33.84
N THR A 47 -1.77 20.47 -35.13
CA THR A 47 -2.82 21.28 -35.72
C THR A 47 -3.49 20.47 -36.82
N TYR A 48 -4.78 20.30 -36.70
CA TYR A 48 -5.53 19.33 -37.51
C TYR A 48 -6.66 20.00 -38.29
N ASN A 49 -6.88 19.47 -39.48
CA ASN A 49 -8.02 19.86 -40.30
C ASN A 49 -9.25 19.07 -39.89
N VAL A 50 -10.42 19.62 -40.19
CA VAL A 50 -11.71 18.95 -40.04
C VAL A 50 -12.54 19.16 -41.28
N SER A 51 -13.17 18.09 -41.78
CA SER A 51 -14.14 18.23 -42.85
C SER A 51 -15.45 17.52 -42.57
N LEU A 52 -16.53 18.09 -43.11
CA LEU A 52 -17.86 17.50 -43.09
C LEU A 52 -18.40 17.46 -44.51
N THR A 53 -18.80 16.28 -44.96
CA THR A 53 -19.61 16.10 -46.15
C THR A 53 -21.04 15.73 -45.72
N ILE A 54 -22.01 16.49 -46.19
CA ILE A 54 -23.45 16.23 -45.99
C ILE A 54 -24.08 15.75 -47.27
N LYS A 55 -25.10 14.86 -47.16
CA LYS A 55 -25.82 14.30 -48.33
C LYS A 55 -27.32 14.36 -48.13
N ARG A 56 -28.03 14.62 -49.25
CA ARG A 56 -29.48 14.55 -49.35
C ARG A 56 -29.85 13.96 -50.73
N GLY A 57 -30.20 12.65 -50.75
CA GLY A 57 -30.35 11.90 -52.02
C GLY A 57 -29.04 11.84 -52.80
N GLU A 58 -29.04 12.27 -54.07
CA GLU A 58 -27.85 12.32 -54.93
C GLU A 58 -27.00 13.58 -54.70
N GLU A 59 -27.53 14.58 -54.01
CA GLU A 59 -26.82 15.81 -53.74
C GLU A 59 -25.86 15.67 -52.57
N SER A 60 -24.68 16.24 -52.72
CA SER A 60 -23.69 16.33 -51.62
C SER A 60 -22.98 17.69 -51.59
N ASN A 61 -22.60 18.11 -50.39
CA ASN A 61 -21.79 19.33 -50.21
C ASN A 61 -20.71 19.03 -49.15
N LYS A 62 -19.49 19.52 -49.37
CA LYS A 62 -18.35 19.34 -48.45
C LYS A 62 -17.85 20.69 -47.98
N VAL A 63 -17.61 20.81 -46.69
CA VAL A 63 -16.84 21.91 -46.10
C VAL A 63 -15.58 21.33 -45.43
N GLU A 64 -14.46 22.00 -45.61
CA GLU A 64 -13.22 21.70 -44.95
C GLU A 64 -12.70 22.95 -44.22
N ARG A 65 -12.28 22.79 -42.98
CA ARG A 65 -11.65 23.81 -42.19
C ARG A 65 -10.22 23.39 -41.88
N THR A 66 -9.26 24.12 -42.43
CA THR A 66 -7.85 23.90 -42.23
C THR A 66 -7.40 24.46 -40.87
N ASN A 67 -6.50 23.75 -40.17
CA ASN A 67 -5.95 24.14 -38.88
C ASN A 67 -7.03 24.45 -37.84
N PHE A 68 -8.13 23.70 -37.87
CA PHE A 68 -9.32 24.01 -37.07
C PHE A 68 -9.19 23.52 -35.60
N VAL A 69 -8.60 22.38 -35.38
CA VAL A 69 -8.31 21.86 -34.04
C VAL A 69 -6.83 22.05 -33.74
N VAL A 70 -6.54 22.75 -32.66
CA VAL A 70 -5.18 22.90 -32.13
C VAL A 70 -5.10 22.12 -30.83
N VAL A 71 -4.27 21.10 -30.84
CA VAL A 71 -3.99 20.21 -29.69
C VAL A 71 -2.63 20.57 -29.13
N THR A 72 -2.58 20.90 -27.86
CA THR A 72 -1.35 21.27 -27.16
C THR A 72 -0.99 20.21 -26.13
N GLN A 73 0.29 19.98 -25.94
CA GLN A 73 0.79 19.12 -24.89
C GLN A 73 0.72 19.85 -23.54
N LYS A 74 0.37 19.15 -22.47
CA LYS A 74 0.55 19.66 -21.10
C LYS A 74 1.92 19.25 -20.58
N ALA A 75 2.49 20.05 -19.69
CA ALA A 75 3.61 19.59 -18.87
C ALA A 75 3.18 18.33 -18.10
N PRO A 76 4.05 17.34 -17.92
CA PRO A 76 3.69 16.13 -17.20
C PRO A 76 3.40 16.42 -15.72
N THR A 77 2.64 15.56 -15.08
CA THR A 77 2.52 15.53 -13.62
C THR A 77 3.42 14.43 -13.11
N ALA A 78 4.55 14.78 -12.51
CA ALA A 78 5.51 13.81 -11.98
C ALA A 78 4.88 13.01 -10.84
N LYS A 79 5.06 11.68 -10.85
CA LYS A 79 4.63 10.79 -9.79
C LYS A 79 5.61 9.64 -9.63
N ILE A 80 6.12 9.48 -8.40
CA ILE A 80 7.08 8.42 -8.04
C ILE A 80 6.32 7.14 -7.66
N GLY A 81 6.69 6.02 -8.27
CA GLY A 81 6.36 4.68 -7.82
C GLY A 81 7.51 4.11 -6.98
N LEU A 82 7.23 3.79 -5.73
CA LEU A 82 8.20 3.17 -4.82
C LEU A 82 8.49 1.71 -5.21
N PRO A 83 9.65 1.15 -4.79
CA PRO A 83 10.00 -0.23 -5.08
C PRO A 83 9.01 -1.23 -4.46
N GLU A 84 8.33 -2.02 -5.27
CA GLU A 84 7.38 -3.05 -4.83
C GLU A 84 8.08 -4.27 -4.21
N GLU A 85 9.36 -4.44 -4.50
CA GLU A 85 10.18 -5.53 -3.95
C GLU A 85 10.36 -5.38 -2.43
N GLY A 86 10.49 -4.14 -1.93
CA GLY A 86 10.63 -3.85 -0.49
C GLY A 86 9.34 -4.10 0.29
N TYR A 87 9.42 -4.07 1.59
CA TYR A 87 8.25 -4.14 2.46
C TYR A 87 7.58 -2.78 2.60
N GLU A 88 6.26 -2.75 2.65
CA GLU A 88 5.52 -1.59 3.14
C GLU A 88 5.73 -1.39 4.64
N SER A 89 5.65 -0.16 5.11
CA SER A 89 5.79 0.16 6.52
C SER A 89 4.70 1.13 6.98
N PRO A 90 4.16 0.98 8.19
CA PRO A 90 3.20 1.94 8.75
C PRO A 90 3.80 3.33 8.99
N TYR A 91 5.13 3.49 8.94
CA TYR A 91 5.82 4.72 9.32
C TYR A 91 6.61 5.39 8.21
N VAL A 92 7.04 4.63 7.21
CA VAL A 92 7.77 5.10 6.02
C VAL A 92 7.19 4.41 4.80
N GLY A 93 7.52 4.86 3.58
CA GLY A 93 6.97 4.23 2.37
C GLY A 93 7.42 2.79 2.22
N THR A 94 8.69 2.57 1.91
CA THR A 94 9.20 1.22 1.63
C THR A 94 10.46 0.93 2.44
N PHE A 95 10.54 -0.28 2.99
CA PHE A 95 11.68 -0.80 3.71
C PHE A 95 12.48 -1.79 2.87
N VAL A 96 13.76 -1.53 2.68
CA VAL A 96 14.66 -2.31 1.82
C VAL A 96 15.98 -2.66 2.51
N PRO A 97 16.61 -3.80 2.17
CA PRO A 97 17.94 -4.12 2.68
C PRO A 97 19.02 -3.29 1.97
N LEU A 98 20.23 -3.29 2.55
CA LEU A 98 21.43 -2.77 1.88
C LEU A 98 21.97 -3.75 0.85
N ASN A 99 22.64 -3.23 -0.17
CA ASN A 99 23.36 -3.97 -1.22
C ASN A 99 22.48 -4.92 -2.05
N VAL A 100 21.18 -4.65 -2.10
CA VAL A 100 20.21 -5.33 -2.96
C VAL A 100 19.63 -4.30 -3.93
N PRO A 101 19.64 -4.56 -5.24
CA PRO A 101 19.03 -3.65 -6.22
C PRO A 101 17.52 -3.62 -6.03
N VAL A 102 16.96 -2.40 -6.12
CA VAL A 102 15.51 -2.15 -6.10
C VAL A 102 15.15 -1.17 -7.21
N THR A 103 13.96 -1.31 -7.79
CA THR A 103 13.55 -0.57 -8.98
C THR A 103 12.44 0.42 -8.66
N PHE A 104 12.70 1.69 -8.96
CA PHE A 104 11.69 2.74 -8.93
C PHE A 104 10.92 2.76 -10.24
N ARG A 105 9.67 3.22 -10.20
CA ARG A 105 8.82 3.34 -11.38
C ARG A 105 8.39 4.78 -11.58
N ASP A 106 8.37 5.18 -12.83
CA ASP A 106 7.71 6.40 -13.25
C ASP A 106 6.21 6.14 -13.39
N LEU A 107 5.41 6.81 -12.57
CA LEU A 107 3.94 6.81 -12.60
C LEU A 107 3.41 8.17 -13.06
N SER A 108 4.25 9.00 -13.68
CA SER A 108 3.90 10.33 -14.14
C SER A 108 2.86 10.28 -15.26
N GLU A 109 1.96 11.25 -15.24
CA GLU A 109 0.95 11.46 -16.29
C GLU A 109 1.40 12.55 -17.26
N GLY A 110 0.78 12.65 -18.46
CA GLY A 110 1.03 13.71 -19.44
C GLY A 110 2.22 13.45 -20.35
N ASN A 111 2.53 12.18 -20.62
CA ASN A 111 3.53 11.72 -21.60
C ASN A 111 4.92 12.37 -21.42
N PRO A 112 5.60 12.17 -20.29
CA PRO A 112 6.99 12.60 -20.12
C PRO A 112 7.90 11.90 -21.14
N THR A 113 8.94 12.62 -21.58
CA THR A 113 9.96 12.13 -22.52
C THR A 113 11.37 12.15 -21.92
N GLU A 114 11.51 12.86 -20.81
CA GLU A 114 12.79 12.98 -20.08
C GLU A 114 12.51 12.84 -18.59
N TRP A 115 13.42 12.17 -17.89
CA TRP A 115 13.37 11.94 -16.44
C TRP A 115 14.69 12.36 -15.81
N LYS A 116 14.61 12.90 -14.59
CA LYS A 116 15.76 13.09 -13.72
C LYS A 116 15.39 12.66 -12.31
N TRP A 117 15.96 11.54 -11.88
CA TRP A 117 15.84 11.03 -10.54
C TRP A 117 16.99 11.51 -9.66
N VAL A 118 16.72 11.70 -8.38
CA VAL A 118 17.70 12.02 -7.35
C VAL A 118 17.52 11.09 -6.16
N PHE A 119 18.60 10.45 -5.77
CA PHE A 119 18.66 9.47 -4.69
C PHE A 119 19.67 9.84 -3.63
N GLN A 120 19.47 9.30 -2.42
CA GLN A 120 20.40 9.44 -1.30
C GLN A 120 20.86 8.05 -0.83
N ASN A 121 22.09 7.95 -0.35
CA ASN A 121 22.65 6.71 0.21
C ASN A 121 22.72 5.52 -0.77
N THR A 122 22.73 5.77 -2.06
CA THR A 122 22.74 4.76 -3.12
C THR A 122 24.09 4.72 -3.86
N ASP A 123 24.26 3.68 -4.66
CA ASP A 123 25.38 3.51 -5.60
C ASP A 123 25.39 4.57 -6.72
N LYS A 124 24.20 5.05 -7.12
CA LYS A 124 23.99 6.14 -8.07
C LYS A 124 23.15 7.22 -7.40
N THR A 125 23.62 8.43 -7.31
CA THR A 125 22.86 9.56 -6.72
C THR A 125 21.87 10.19 -7.69
N GLU A 126 22.02 9.95 -8.99
CA GLU A 126 21.10 10.44 -10.03
C GLU A 126 20.93 9.37 -11.13
N SER A 127 19.76 9.41 -11.82
CA SER A 127 19.50 8.62 -13.02
C SER A 127 18.57 9.37 -13.97
N ASN A 128 18.74 9.15 -15.28
CA ASN A 128 17.84 9.65 -16.34
C ASN A 128 17.00 8.52 -16.97
N GLU A 129 17.08 7.32 -16.43
CA GLU A 129 16.25 6.20 -16.86
C GLU A 129 14.80 6.43 -16.42
N GLN A 130 13.82 5.98 -17.21
CA GLN A 130 12.42 6.07 -16.83
C GLN A 130 12.14 5.30 -15.52
N ASN A 131 12.64 4.07 -15.43
CA ASN A 131 12.47 3.19 -14.28
C ASN A 131 13.86 2.76 -13.76
N PRO A 132 14.52 3.59 -12.94
CA PRO A 132 15.90 3.32 -12.52
C PRO A 132 15.96 2.22 -11.46
N THR A 133 16.97 1.39 -11.58
CA THR A 133 17.37 0.45 -10.53
C THR A 133 18.57 1.02 -9.77
N VAL A 134 18.46 1.08 -8.44
CA VAL A 134 19.49 1.58 -7.54
C VAL A 134 19.76 0.61 -6.40
N THR A 135 20.92 0.74 -5.78
CA THR A 135 21.32 -0.09 -4.63
C THR A 135 21.68 0.82 -3.45
N TYR A 136 20.99 0.66 -2.34
CA TYR A 136 21.30 1.41 -1.12
C TYR A 136 22.57 0.85 -0.47
N THR A 137 23.54 1.73 -0.20
CA THR A 137 24.86 1.35 0.35
C THR A 137 25.07 1.79 1.79
N LYS A 138 24.18 2.65 2.31
CA LYS A 138 24.19 3.14 3.69
C LYS A 138 22.80 3.07 4.28
N ALA A 139 22.74 2.65 5.55
CA ALA A 139 21.49 2.61 6.31
C ALA A 139 20.96 4.01 6.60
N GLY A 140 19.64 4.09 6.71
CA GLY A 140 18.93 5.29 7.13
C GLY A 140 17.65 5.52 6.34
N THR A 141 16.88 6.49 6.82
CA THR A 141 15.65 6.95 6.15
C THR A 141 15.99 8.07 5.18
N VAL A 142 15.60 7.93 3.93
CA VAL A 142 15.98 8.82 2.84
C VAL A 142 14.78 9.24 1.99
N SER A 143 14.95 10.37 1.31
CA SER A 143 13.99 10.91 0.35
C SER A 143 14.38 10.55 -1.08
N VAL A 144 13.40 10.58 -1.98
CA VAL A 144 13.57 10.36 -3.41
C VAL A 144 12.91 11.50 -4.17
N GLY A 145 13.54 11.98 -5.22
CA GLY A 145 13.02 13.00 -6.10
C GLY A 145 12.96 12.55 -7.55
N LEU A 146 11.90 12.94 -8.25
CA LEU A 146 11.72 12.78 -9.69
C LEU A 146 11.38 14.12 -10.32
N THR A 147 12.07 14.48 -11.38
CA THR A 147 11.65 15.49 -12.35
C THR A 147 11.22 14.77 -13.61
N ALA A 148 9.98 14.96 -14.05
CA ALA A 148 9.45 14.48 -15.31
C ALA A 148 9.26 15.67 -16.26
N LYS A 149 9.69 15.54 -17.53
CA LYS A 149 9.71 16.63 -18.50
C LYS A 149 9.19 16.15 -19.86
N ASN A 150 8.54 17.04 -20.59
CA ASN A 150 8.25 16.95 -22.02
C ASN A 150 8.47 18.33 -22.69
N ASP A 151 8.11 18.49 -23.96
CA ASP A 151 8.27 19.75 -24.69
C ASP A 151 7.42 20.90 -24.13
N ALA A 152 6.32 20.62 -23.41
CA ALA A 152 5.46 21.63 -22.80
C ALA A 152 5.99 22.14 -21.44
N GLY A 153 6.90 21.41 -20.80
CA GLY A 153 7.47 21.79 -19.50
C GLY A 153 7.87 20.62 -18.63
N GLN A 154 8.07 20.90 -17.35
CA GLN A 154 8.46 19.89 -16.35
C GLN A 154 7.74 20.11 -15.02
N THR A 155 7.59 19.01 -14.26
CA THR A 155 7.17 19.05 -12.86
C THR A 155 8.05 18.12 -12.03
N ASN A 156 7.97 18.27 -10.72
CA ASN A 156 8.74 17.50 -9.77
C ASN A 156 7.80 16.79 -8.79
N ASP A 157 8.19 15.58 -8.40
CA ASP A 157 7.65 14.87 -7.24
C ASP A 157 8.78 14.57 -6.26
N ILE A 158 8.57 14.79 -4.97
CA ILE A 158 9.56 14.53 -3.93
C ILE A 158 8.87 13.82 -2.77
N LEU A 159 9.20 12.55 -2.62
CA LEU A 159 8.74 11.77 -1.48
C LEU A 159 9.76 11.87 -0.34
N GLN A 160 9.37 12.57 0.71
CA GLN A 160 10.20 12.76 1.92
C GLN A 160 10.20 11.48 2.75
N TRP A 161 11.42 10.99 3.10
CA TRP A 161 11.61 9.79 3.94
C TRP A 161 10.83 8.56 3.46
N ALA A 162 10.72 8.43 2.15
CA ALA A 162 9.94 7.37 1.50
C ALA A 162 10.60 5.99 1.60
N ILE A 163 11.91 5.94 1.86
CA ILE A 163 12.67 4.70 1.94
C ILE A 163 13.39 4.62 3.28
N GLN A 164 13.21 3.50 3.98
CA GLN A 164 14.11 3.05 5.04
C GLN A 164 15.03 1.99 4.45
N ALA A 165 16.33 2.25 4.41
CA ALA A 165 17.34 1.31 3.96
C ALA A 165 18.06 0.70 5.16
N GLY A 166 18.07 -0.63 5.29
CA GLY A 166 18.70 -1.35 6.39
C GLY A 166 18.16 -0.97 7.79
N GLY A 167 18.66 -1.63 8.83
CA GLY A 167 18.19 -1.45 10.21
C GLY A 167 16.90 -2.21 10.47
N ALA A 168 16.16 -1.80 11.49
CA ALA A 168 14.92 -2.41 11.94
C ALA A 168 13.71 -1.54 11.59
N GLN A 169 12.63 -2.15 11.10
CA GLN A 169 11.39 -1.46 10.78
C GLN A 169 10.18 -2.36 10.95
N ASN A 170 9.09 -1.79 11.46
CA ASN A 170 7.78 -2.43 11.36
C ASN A 170 7.37 -2.52 9.90
N VAL A 171 6.91 -3.68 9.48
CA VAL A 171 6.42 -3.90 8.12
C VAL A 171 5.02 -4.49 8.15
N TRP A 172 4.20 -4.18 7.15
CA TRP A 172 2.86 -4.74 6.97
C TRP A 172 2.49 -4.86 5.49
N ASN A 173 1.29 -5.35 5.21
CA ASN A 173 0.81 -5.53 3.84
C ASN A 173 -0.17 -4.41 3.39
N ILE A 174 -0.10 -3.26 4.02
CA ILE A 174 -0.99 -2.12 3.81
C ILE A 174 -0.13 -0.94 3.35
N SER A 175 -0.45 -0.32 2.22
CA SER A 175 0.31 0.82 1.73
C SER A 175 0.07 2.08 2.58
N LEU A 176 0.96 3.07 2.48
CA LEU A 176 0.77 4.35 3.17
C LEU A 176 -0.49 5.10 2.72
N GLU A 177 -0.89 4.93 1.45
CA GLU A 177 -2.11 5.54 0.92
C GLU A 177 -3.36 4.90 1.53
N GLU A 178 -3.32 3.59 1.80
CA GLU A 178 -4.40 2.79 2.38
C GLU A 178 -4.50 2.90 3.91
N ASN A 179 -3.46 3.38 4.56
CA ASN A 179 -3.37 3.51 6.01
C ASN A 179 -4.49 4.38 6.64
N SER A 180 -5.05 5.31 5.88
CA SER A 180 -6.18 6.15 6.32
C SER A 180 -7.52 5.41 6.37
N ASP A 181 -7.62 4.22 5.77
CA ASP A 181 -8.85 3.44 5.60
C ASP A 181 -8.91 2.19 6.51
N LEU A 182 -8.05 2.13 7.54
CA LEU A 182 -8.08 1.06 8.52
C LEU A 182 -9.40 1.06 9.28
N LYS A 183 -10.07 -0.08 9.29
CA LYS A 183 -11.39 -0.26 9.91
C LYS A 183 -11.46 -1.59 10.65
N GLN A 184 -12.35 -1.64 11.61
CA GLN A 184 -12.85 -2.88 12.18
C GLN A 184 -13.74 -3.57 11.12
N VAL A 185 -13.45 -4.81 10.77
CA VAL A 185 -14.24 -5.59 9.81
C VAL A 185 -15.31 -6.37 10.56
N ASN A 186 -16.52 -5.89 10.44
CA ASN A 186 -17.69 -6.46 11.07
C ASN A 186 -18.29 -7.58 10.20
N LEU A 187 -18.52 -8.75 10.79
CA LEU A 187 -19.13 -9.93 10.19
C LEU A 187 -20.65 -9.98 10.43
N GLY A 188 -21.28 -8.82 10.59
CA GLY A 188 -22.69 -8.71 10.94
C GLY A 188 -22.94 -9.12 12.39
N TYR A 189 -23.92 -9.99 12.64
CA TYR A 189 -24.23 -10.51 13.97
C TYR A 189 -23.16 -11.48 14.51
N PHE A 190 -22.16 -11.84 13.72
CA PHE A 190 -21.19 -12.88 14.06
C PHE A 190 -19.90 -12.36 14.70
N GLY A 191 -19.77 -11.06 14.94
CA GLY A 191 -18.58 -10.45 15.53
C GLY A 191 -17.63 -9.88 14.49
N TYR A 192 -16.32 -10.07 14.69
CA TYR A 192 -15.29 -9.36 13.92
C TYR A 192 -14.29 -10.31 13.27
N TYR A 193 -13.90 -9.99 12.04
CA TYR A 193 -12.71 -10.61 11.44
C TYR A 193 -11.46 -10.07 12.14
N GLY A 194 -10.51 -10.94 12.43
CA GLY A 194 -9.31 -10.58 13.22
C GLY A 194 -9.61 -10.36 14.72
N GLY A 195 -10.66 -11.00 15.24
CA GLY A 195 -11.06 -10.82 16.63
C GLY A 195 -12.12 -11.80 17.13
N THR A 196 -12.81 -11.40 18.17
CA THR A 196 -13.91 -12.16 18.76
C THR A 196 -15.04 -12.36 17.74
N ASN A 197 -15.50 -13.60 17.57
CA ASN A 197 -16.56 -13.95 16.64
C ASN A 197 -17.30 -15.22 17.09
N TRP A 198 -18.50 -15.45 16.49
CA TRP A 198 -19.32 -16.64 16.75
C TRP A 198 -19.21 -17.69 15.64
N LEU A 199 -18.45 -17.39 14.59
CA LEU A 199 -18.23 -18.34 13.49
C LEU A 199 -17.24 -19.44 13.84
N GLY A 200 -16.64 -19.40 15.05
CA GLY A 200 -15.65 -20.37 15.49
C GLY A 200 -14.27 -20.16 14.90
N MET A 201 -14.00 -18.98 14.34
CA MET A 201 -12.66 -18.61 13.89
C MET A 201 -11.78 -18.33 15.13
N GLU A 202 -10.92 -19.27 15.50
CA GLU A 202 -10.12 -19.16 16.71
C GLU A 202 -8.85 -18.35 16.52
N LYS A 203 -8.23 -18.49 15.35
CA LYS A 203 -6.95 -17.83 15.02
C LYS A 203 -7.01 -17.16 13.67
N PHE A 204 -6.21 -16.14 13.54
CA PHE A 204 -6.03 -15.41 12.29
C PHE A 204 -4.56 -15.34 11.93
N ALA A 205 -4.26 -15.37 10.65
CA ALA A 205 -2.89 -15.31 10.16
C ALA A 205 -2.75 -14.26 9.06
N GLU A 206 -1.60 -13.59 9.05
CA GLU A 206 -1.19 -12.65 8.02
C GLU A 206 0.05 -13.19 7.33
N LEU A 207 0.00 -13.35 6.00
CA LEU A 207 1.10 -13.83 5.17
C LEU A 207 1.98 -12.67 4.74
N TYR A 208 3.27 -12.76 5.00
CA TYR A 208 4.29 -11.80 4.56
C TYR A 208 5.10 -12.36 3.41
N LYS A 209 5.36 -11.51 2.40
CA LYS A 209 6.28 -11.85 1.32
C LYS A 209 7.69 -12.12 1.86
N ALA A 210 8.46 -12.85 1.07
CA ALA A 210 9.84 -13.20 1.42
C ALA A 210 10.75 -11.96 1.52
N PRO A 211 11.68 -11.90 2.49
CA PRO A 211 12.65 -10.82 2.57
C PRO A 211 13.62 -10.85 1.38
N LEU A 212 14.07 -9.67 0.95
CA LEU A 212 15.04 -9.49 -0.15
C LEU A 212 16.47 -9.88 0.22
N ALA A 213 16.76 -9.95 1.50
CA ALA A 213 18.04 -10.39 2.06
C ALA A 213 17.77 -11.15 3.37
N ASP A 214 18.80 -11.84 3.90
CA ASP A 214 18.69 -12.43 5.25
C ASP A 214 18.35 -11.34 6.26
N ALA A 215 17.41 -11.63 7.14
CA ALA A 215 16.84 -10.72 8.12
C ALA A 215 16.58 -11.41 9.46
N THR A 216 16.23 -10.66 10.47
CA THR A 216 15.75 -11.19 11.74
C THR A 216 14.41 -10.57 12.15
N VAL A 217 13.62 -11.31 12.91
CA VAL A 217 12.36 -10.84 13.53
C VAL A 217 12.39 -11.20 15.00
N ASP A 218 12.12 -10.23 15.88
CA ASP A 218 12.10 -10.41 17.34
C ASP A 218 10.78 -10.00 18.00
N SER A 219 9.99 -9.22 17.29
CA SER A 219 8.74 -8.66 17.82
C SER A 219 7.75 -8.32 16.73
N VAL A 220 6.48 -8.15 17.13
CA VAL A 220 5.37 -7.78 16.26
C VAL A 220 4.53 -6.72 16.95
N SER A 221 4.22 -5.65 16.23
CA SER A 221 3.24 -4.64 16.66
C SER A 221 1.88 -5.00 16.10
N VAL A 222 0.84 -5.00 16.93
CA VAL A 222 -0.56 -5.21 16.54
C VAL A 222 -1.36 -3.98 16.90
N PHE A 223 -2.19 -3.52 15.97
CA PHE A 223 -3.05 -2.36 16.15
C PHE A 223 -4.49 -2.85 16.34
N PHE A 224 -4.94 -2.82 17.60
CA PHE A 224 -6.29 -3.24 17.93
C PHE A 224 -7.28 -2.11 17.68
N ALA A 225 -8.42 -2.45 17.09
CA ALA A 225 -9.54 -1.54 16.85
C ALA A 225 -10.49 -1.48 18.05
N SER A 226 -10.50 -2.55 18.85
CA SER A 226 -11.18 -2.60 20.14
C SER A 226 -10.48 -3.59 21.07
N VAL A 227 -10.54 -3.31 22.36
CA VAL A 227 -10.11 -4.22 23.42
C VAL A 227 -11.13 -4.11 24.53
N GLY A 228 -11.99 -5.11 24.65
CA GLY A 228 -13.02 -5.16 25.65
C GLY A 228 -12.56 -5.74 26.97
N THR A 229 -13.48 -5.81 27.92
CA THR A 229 -13.23 -6.24 29.31
C THR A 229 -13.38 -7.74 29.54
N ILE A 230 -13.38 -8.55 28.45
CA ILE A 230 -13.37 -10.00 28.56
C ILE A 230 -12.14 -10.40 29.37
N ASP A 231 -12.31 -11.25 30.35
CA ASP A 231 -11.31 -11.74 31.29
C ASP A 231 -9.87 -11.21 31.02
N PRO A 232 -9.40 -10.20 31.79
CA PRO A 232 -8.10 -9.56 31.52
C PRO A 232 -6.91 -10.51 31.68
N GLU A 233 -7.12 -11.67 32.32
CA GLU A 233 -6.11 -12.72 32.49
C GLU A 233 -6.07 -13.71 31.30
N LYS A 234 -7.00 -13.60 30.36
CA LYS A 234 -7.02 -14.45 29.16
C LYS A 234 -5.75 -14.21 28.33
N GLU A 235 -5.06 -15.28 28.02
CA GLU A 235 -3.85 -15.23 27.20
C GLU A 235 -4.20 -15.19 25.70
N ILE A 236 -3.60 -14.26 25.00
CA ILE A 236 -3.59 -14.14 23.54
C ILE A 236 -2.17 -14.49 23.09
N THR A 237 -2.07 -15.54 22.30
CA THR A 237 -0.79 -16.02 21.77
C THR A 237 -0.57 -15.53 20.36
N MET A 238 0.65 -15.14 20.09
CA MET A 238 1.15 -14.84 18.76
C MET A 238 2.26 -15.79 18.40
N THR A 239 2.22 -16.33 17.19
CA THR A 239 3.30 -17.18 16.68
C THR A 239 3.79 -16.67 15.33
N MET A 240 5.07 -16.86 15.09
CA MET A 240 5.64 -16.74 13.76
C MET A 240 5.76 -18.15 13.18
N ASN A 241 5.19 -18.38 11.99
CA ASN A 241 5.13 -19.71 11.39
C ASN A 241 5.81 -19.71 10.02
N ALA A 242 6.45 -20.83 9.70
CA ALA A 242 6.87 -21.12 8.34
C ALA A 242 5.65 -21.30 7.44
N VAL A 243 5.82 -21.12 6.13
CA VAL A 243 4.81 -21.51 5.14
C VAL A 243 4.97 -23.00 4.85
N ALA A 244 3.91 -23.78 5.04
CA ALA A 244 3.91 -25.21 4.74
C ALA A 244 3.88 -25.48 3.21
N GLU A 245 4.13 -26.72 2.80
CA GLU A 245 4.11 -27.10 1.37
C GLU A 245 2.78 -26.84 0.67
N ASN A 246 1.66 -26.90 1.40
CA ASN A 246 0.32 -26.59 0.91
C ASN A 246 -0.01 -25.09 0.91
N GLY A 247 0.93 -24.22 1.33
CA GLY A 247 0.76 -22.78 1.38
C GLY A 247 0.14 -22.24 2.68
N GLU A 248 -0.28 -23.11 3.61
CA GLU A 248 -0.89 -22.74 4.90
C GLU A 248 0.15 -22.38 5.96
N PRO A 249 -0.27 -21.76 7.10
CA PRO A 249 0.59 -21.62 8.28
C PRO A 249 1.08 -22.99 8.77
N GLY A 250 2.39 -23.20 8.74
CA GLY A 250 3.08 -24.44 9.08
C GLY A 250 3.75 -24.41 10.46
N GLU A 251 4.97 -24.95 10.54
CA GLU A 251 5.74 -25.06 11.77
C GLU A 251 5.92 -23.73 12.50
N VAL A 252 5.72 -23.74 13.82
CA VAL A 252 5.93 -22.58 14.70
C VAL A 252 7.43 -22.34 14.88
N MET A 253 7.87 -21.17 14.49
CA MET A 253 9.27 -20.73 14.59
C MET A 253 9.56 -20.01 15.91
N ALA A 254 8.63 -19.21 16.41
CA ALA A 254 8.71 -18.49 17.68
C ALA A 254 7.31 -18.15 18.22
N THR A 255 7.23 -17.88 19.52
CA THR A 255 5.98 -17.62 20.24
C THR A 255 6.10 -16.37 21.12
N ALA A 256 5.02 -15.62 21.23
CA ALA A 256 4.85 -14.53 22.18
C ALA A 256 3.46 -14.61 22.79
N THR A 257 3.30 -14.26 24.05
CA THR A 257 2.00 -14.28 24.75
C THR A 257 1.82 -12.97 25.52
N LYS A 258 0.59 -12.47 25.51
CA LYS A 258 0.14 -11.36 26.35
C LYS A 258 -1.21 -11.67 26.95
N LYS A 259 -1.47 -11.13 28.13
CA LYS A 259 -2.82 -11.13 28.70
C LYS A 259 -3.69 -10.10 28.00
N ALA A 260 -4.98 -10.34 27.88
CA ALA A 260 -5.93 -9.42 27.28
C ALA A 260 -5.91 -8.02 27.95
N GLY A 261 -5.72 -7.99 29.28
CA GLY A 261 -5.57 -6.72 30.01
C GLY A 261 -4.29 -5.93 29.73
N GLU A 262 -3.32 -6.49 28.99
CA GLU A 262 -2.10 -5.80 28.56
C GLU A 262 -2.20 -5.24 27.12
N LEU A 263 -3.28 -5.55 26.41
CA LEU A 263 -3.50 -5.05 25.06
C LEU A 263 -3.80 -3.55 25.11
N GLN A 264 -3.32 -2.83 24.13
CA GLN A 264 -3.49 -1.38 24.00
C GLN A 264 -4.36 -1.08 22.81
N TYR A 265 -5.34 -0.18 23.00
CA TYR A 265 -6.12 0.39 21.91
C TYR A 265 -6.46 1.85 22.24
N SER A 266 -6.90 2.59 21.24
CA SER A 266 -7.43 3.93 21.40
C SER A 266 -8.43 4.20 20.28
N ASP A 267 -9.52 4.87 20.62
CA ASP A 267 -10.53 5.31 19.65
C ASP A 267 -10.02 6.42 18.72
N ASP A 268 -8.99 7.17 19.16
CA ASP A 268 -8.49 8.36 18.48
C ASP A 268 -7.12 8.16 17.80
N ASP A 269 -6.36 7.11 18.20
CA ASP A 269 -4.99 6.86 17.74
C ASP A 269 -4.75 5.37 17.49
N TYR A 270 -3.91 5.07 16.50
CA TYR A 270 -3.42 3.71 16.29
C TYR A 270 -2.33 3.36 17.32
N LEU A 271 -2.73 2.91 18.51
CA LEU A 271 -1.79 2.40 19.52
C LEU A 271 -1.37 0.98 19.18
N ALA A 272 -0.07 0.73 19.21
CA ALA A 272 0.47 -0.59 18.98
C ALA A 272 0.66 -1.37 20.28
N THR A 273 0.09 -2.57 20.38
CA THR A 273 0.50 -3.59 21.34
C THR A 273 1.68 -4.35 20.78
N ILE A 274 2.82 -4.38 21.50
CA ILE A 274 4.03 -5.06 21.04
C ILE A 274 4.12 -6.43 21.69
N PHE A 275 4.18 -7.48 20.86
CA PHE A 275 4.47 -8.85 21.27
C PHE A 275 5.95 -9.12 21.01
N HIS A 276 6.70 -9.49 22.04
CA HIS A 276 8.10 -9.91 21.92
C HIS A 276 8.18 -11.42 21.88
N PHE A 277 8.80 -11.96 20.83
CA PHE A 277 8.99 -13.39 20.71
C PHE A 277 9.97 -13.93 21.77
N ASP A 278 9.78 -15.18 22.15
CA ASP A 278 10.65 -15.94 23.07
C ASP A 278 12.09 -16.08 22.56
N LYS A 279 12.27 -15.93 21.26
CA LYS A 279 13.58 -15.91 20.59
C LYS A 279 13.53 -15.09 19.31
N THR A 280 14.67 -14.55 18.92
CA THR A 280 14.84 -13.94 17.60
C THR A 280 14.80 -15.04 16.52
N VAL A 281 14.01 -14.81 15.47
CA VAL A 281 13.91 -15.69 14.31
C VAL A 281 14.81 -15.19 13.19
N GLU A 282 15.67 -16.05 12.67
CA GLU A 282 16.44 -15.78 11.45
C GLU A 282 15.59 -16.12 10.23
N LEU A 283 15.36 -15.13 9.38
CA LEU A 283 14.71 -15.27 8.07
C LEU A 283 15.75 -15.34 6.97
N LYS A 284 15.69 -16.36 6.16
CA LYS A 284 16.52 -16.45 4.95
C LYS A 284 15.88 -15.69 3.80
N LYS A 285 16.71 -15.05 2.97
CA LYS A 285 16.26 -14.45 1.71
C LYS A 285 15.37 -15.43 0.95
N GLY A 286 14.25 -14.93 0.44
CA GLY A 286 13.34 -15.71 -0.39
C GLY A 286 12.38 -16.63 0.38
N THR A 287 12.31 -16.55 1.72
CA THR A 287 11.44 -17.39 2.56
C THR A 287 10.27 -16.55 3.10
N PRO A 288 9.04 -16.71 2.59
CA PRO A 288 7.85 -16.07 3.16
C PRO A 288 7.51 -16.68 4.52
N PHE A 289 6.70 -15.98 5.30
CA PHE A 289 6.30 -16.42 6.64
C PHE A 289 4.91 -15.90 7.00
N PHE A 290 4.31 -16.53 8.01
CA PHE A 290 3.07 -16.09 8.64
C PHE A 290 3.33 -15.49 10.02
N ILE A 291 2.54 -14.50 10.38
CA ILE A 291 2.25 -14.13 11.77
C ILE A 291 0.84 -14.60 12.08
N VAL A 292 0.70 -15.41 13.10
CA VAL A 292 -0.57 -16.00 13.57
C VAL A 292 -0.90 -15.43 14.93
N ILE A 293 -2.13 -15.03 15.16
CA ILE A 293 -2.62 -14.52 16.45
C ILE A 293 -3.90 -15.24 16.88
N GLY A 294 -4.03 -15.50 18.16
CA GLY A 294 -5.16 -16.20 18.79
C GLY A 294 -4.71 -17.27 19.79
N PRO A 295 -5.62 -18.06 20.39
CA PRO A 295 -7.06 -17.98 20.14
C PRO A 295 -7.68 -16.71 20.73
N PHE A 296 -8.64 -16.15 20.01
CA PHE A 296 -9.50 -15.12 20.56
C PHE A 296 -10.67 -15.77 21.33
N PRO A 297 -11.22 -15.08 22.33
CA PRO A 297 -12.44 -15.55 22.98
C PRO A 297 -13.56 -15.64 21.94
N ASN A 298 -14.23 -16.80 21.87
CA ASN A 298 -15.43 -16.93 21.07
C ASN A 298 -16.59 -16.34 21.86
N GLY A 299 -17.37 -15.46 21.22
CA GLY A 299 -18.65 -15.02 21.77
C GLY A 299 -19.68 -16.15 21.79
N THR A 300 -20.74 -16.01 22.56
CA THR A 300 -21.91 -16.90 22.52
C THR A 300 -23.08 -16.17 21.84
N MET A 301 -24.00 -16.92 21.22
CA MET A 301 -25.20 -16.34 20.59
C MET A 301 -26.11 -15.57 21.57
N GLU A 302 -25.94 -15.76 22.87
CA GLU A 302 -26.72 -15.11 23.93
C GLU A 302 -26.13 -13.73 24.30
N GLU A 303 -24.86 -13.46 23.92
CA GLU A 303 -24.18 -12.19 24.17
C GLU A 303 -24.24 -11.34 22.89
N SER A 304 -24.62 -10.07 23.04
CA SER A 304 -24.65 -9.16 21.87
C SER A 304 -23.22 -8.99 21.31
N PRO A 305 -22.98 -9.20 20.02
CA PRO A 305 -21.66 -9.06 19.42
C PRO A 305 -21.12 -7.61 19.40
N TYR A 306 -21.93 -6.66 19.83
CA TYR A 306 -21.62 -5.23 19.88
C TYR A 306 -21.41 -4.74 21.32
N THR A 307 -20.98 -5.60 22.23
CA THR A 307 -20.61 -5.14 23.57
C THR A 307 -19.22 -4.52 23.54
N ALA A 308 -18.95 -3.58 24.45
CA ALA A 308 -17.65 -2.95 24.64
C ALA A 308 -16.53 -3.95 25.03
N ASP A 309 -16.84 -5.23 25.06
CA ASP A 309 -16.01 -6.33 25.56
C ASP A 309 -15.35 -7.14 24.45
N ASP A 310 -15.53 -6.75 23.19
CA ASP A 310 -14.98 -7.47 22.04
C ASP A 310 -13.56 -7.02 21.70
N ILE A 311 -12.71 -8.00 21.33
CA ILE A 311 -11.37 -7.73 20.83
C ILE A 311 -11.41 -7.80 19.30
N SER A 312 -10.82 -6.82 18.63
CA SER A 312 -10.64 -6.85 17.19
C SER A 312 -9.38 -6.10 16.74
N ILE A 313 -8.80 -6.53 15.63
CA ILE A 313 -7.66 -5.90 14.98
C ILE A 313 -8.18 -4.99 13.85
N PHE A 314 -7.55 -3.84 13.63
CA PHE A 314 -7.79 -3.06 12.43
C PHE A 314 -7.43 -3.85 11.18
N CYS A 315 -8.28 -3.75 10.17
CA CYS A 315 -8.05 -4.35 8.86
C CYS A 315 -8.19 -3.29 7.76
N HIS A 316 -7.52 -3.53 6.65
CA HIS A 316 -7.75 -2.83 5.39
C HIS A 316 -8.40 -3.80 4.40
N ARG A 317 -9.46 -3.35 3.73
CA ARG A 317 -10.12 -4.11 2.67
C ARG A 317 -9.40 -3.83 1.36
N ARG A 318 -8.81 -4.87 0.78
CA ARG A 318 -8.01 -4.75 -0.43
C ARG A 318 -8.85 -4.40 -1.67
N ASN A 319 -8.22 -3.79 -2.66
CA ASN A 319 -8.91 -3.42 -3.89
C ASN A 319 -9.37 -4.65 -4.69
N PRO A 320 -10.44 -4.54 -5.50
CA PRO A 320 -10.90 -5.64 -6.35
C PRO A 320 -9.78 -6.16 -7.25
N GLY A 321 -9.53 -7.47 -7.18
CA GLY A 321 -8.48 -8.15 -7.94
C GLY A 321 -7.14 -8.29 -7.22
N GLU A 322 -6.93 -7.64 -6.09
CA GLU A 322 -5.79 -7.91 -5.22
C GLU A 322 -6.02 -9.17 -4.40
N LYS A 323 -4.92 -9.91 -4.16
CA LYS A 323 -4.99 -11.11 -3.33
C LYS A 323 -5.07 -10.74 -1.85
N THR A 324 -5.84 -11.52 -1.09
CA THR A 324 -5.79 -11.45 0.37
C THR A 324 -4.41 -11.86 0.89
N THR A 325 -4.05 -11.31 2.05
CA THR A 325 -2.89 -11.78 2.84
C THR A 325 -3.34 -12.47 4.12
N THR A 326 -4.66 -12.51 4.37
CA THR A 326 -5.24 -13.03 5.61
C THR A 326 -5.78 -14.44 5.46
N TRP A 327 -5.63 -15.20 6.54
CA TRP A 327 -6.13 -16.55 6.72
C TRP A 327 -6.84 -16.64 8.08
N HIS A 328 -7.80 -17.58 8.20
CA HIS A 328 -8.44 -17.87 9.47
C HIS A 328 -8.48 -19.38 9.74
N TYR A 329 -8.41 -19.74 11.01
CA TYR A 329 -8.43 -21.12 11.50
C TYR A 329 -9.79 -21.44 12.09
N LEU A 330 -10.52 -22.33 11.44
CA LEU A 330 -11.94 -22.58 11.67
C LEU A 330 -12.17 -24.08 11.92
N ALA A 331 -13.08 -24.39 12.85
CA ALA A 331 -13.57 -25.74 13.05
C ALA A 331 -14.32 -26.26 11.81
N GLU A 332 -14.02 -27.47 11.38
CA GLU A 332 -14.80 -28.13 10.32
C GLU A 332 -16.15 -28.60 10.85
N GLU A 333 -17.18 -28.45 10.04
CA GLU A 333 -18.51 -28.95 10.30
C GLU A 333 -18.83 -30.20 9.47
N ASP A 334 -19.63 -31.11 10.03
CA ASP A 334 -20.15 -32.25 9.31
C ASP A 334 -21.35 -31.84 8.40
N ALA A 335 -21.90 -32.81 7.67
CA ALA A 335 -23.05 -32.60 6.78
C ALA A 335 -24.33 -32.10 7.51
N ASN A 336 -24.36 -32.12 8.82
CA ASN A 336 -25.46 -31.64 9.66
C ASN A 336 -25.11 -30.33 10.39
N TYR A 337 -24.03 -29.63 9.93
CA TYR A 337 -23.53 -28.40 10.55
C TYR A 337 -23.09 -28.56 12.02
N GLN A 338 -22.57 -29.75 12.37
CA GLN A 338 -22.03 -29.99 13.72
C GLN A 338 -20.50 -29.98 13.65
N PRO A 339 -19.82 -29.32 14.63
CA PRO A 339 -18.37 -29.31 14.67
C PRO A 339 -17.79 -30.72 14.73
N THR A 340 -16.88 -31.05 13.84
CA THR A 340 -16.20 -32.34 13.78
C THR A 340 -15.12 -32.48 14.84
N GLY A 341 -14.67 -31.37 15.42
CA GLY A 341 -13.52 -31.28 16.29
C GLY A 341 -12.19 -31.18 15.52
N GLU A 342 -12.23 -31.18 14.20
CA GLU A 342 -11.10 -30.90 13.34
C GLU A 342 -11.10 -29.42 12.96
N TYR A 343 -9.91 -28.84 12.79
CA TYR A 343 -9.72 -27.44 12.44
C TYR A 343 -8.84 -27.33 11.20
N LYS A 344 -9.14 -26.39 10.32
CA LYS A 344 -8.35 -26.11 9.11
C LYS A 344 -8.11 -24.62 8.90
N TRP A 345 -7.06 -24.32 8.15
CA TRP A 345 -6.80 -22.98 7.65
C TRP A 345 -7.57 -22.72 6.36
N TYR A 346 -8.17 -21.53 6.28
CA TYR A 346 -8.87 -21.03 5.10
C TYR A 346 -8.29 -19.68 4.71
N GLU A 347 -7.91 -19.53 3.43
CA GLU A 347 -7.55 -18.25 2.86
C GLU A 347 -8.81 -17.40 2.71
N ASN A 348 -8.76 -16.12 3.13
CA ASN A 348 -9.90 -15.20 3.05
C ASN A 348 -10.05 -14.61 1.64
N SER A 349 -10.23 -15.44 0.64
CA SER A 349 -10.26 -15.06 -0.78
C SER A 349 -11.54 -14.35 -1.21
N ASP A 350 -12.67 -14.60 -0.52
CA ASP A 350 -13.98 -14.03 -0.88
C ASP A 350 -14.09 -12.55 -0.48
N ASP A 351 -13.38 -12.14 0.56
CA ASP A 351 -13.29 -10.76 1.03
C ASP A 351 -11.82 -10.42 1.34
N PRO A 352 -11.03 -10.07 0.32
CA PRO A 352 -9.59 -9.86 0.47
C PRO A 352 -9.28 -8.76 1.49
N LEU A 353 -8.54 -9.12 2.53
CA LEU A 353 -8.15 -8.24 3.64
C LEU A 353 -6.65 -8.25 3.86
N SER A 354 -6.16 -7.23 4.57
CA SER A 354 -4.89 -7.23 5.29
C SER A 354 -5.14 -6.74 6.72
N MET A 355 -4.54 -7.41 7.70
CA MET A 355 -4.65 -6.99 9.10
C MET A 355 -3.52 -6.04 9.49
N ALA A 356 -3.81 -5.11 10.39
CA ALA A 356 -2.83 -4.17 10.94
C ALA A 356 -1.91 -4.87 11.97
N ILE A 357 -1.18 -5.85 11.48
CA ILE A 357 -0.16 -6.61 12.19
C ILE A 357 1.19 -6.24 11.54
N ALA A 358 2.18 -5.85 12.33
CA ALA A 358 3.43 -5.30 11.81
C ALA A 358 4.65 -5.91 12.50
N PRO A 359 5.20 -7.06 12.00
CA PRO A 359 6.46 -7.58 12.50
C PRO A 359 7.60 -6.57 12.32
N VAL A 360 8.53 -6.57 13.28
CA VAL A 360 9.76 -5.79 13.20
C VAL A 360 10.79 -6.63 12.47
N ILE A 361 11.03 -6.30 11.20
CA ILE A 361 12.07 -6.94 10.40
C ILE A 361 13.35 -6.12 10.54
N SER A 362 14.47 -6.79 10.80
CA SER A 362 15.78 -6.18 10.92
C SER A 362 16.72 -6.68 9.82
N TYR A 363 17.17 -5.76 8.96
CA TYR A 363 18.25 -5.99 8.00
C TYR A 363 19.58 -5.47 8.53
N ALA A 364 20.70 -5.98 8.00
CA ALA A 364 22.02 -5.48 8.32
C ALA A 364 22.14 -3.95 8.06
N THR A 365 22.86 -3.26 8.94
CA THR A 365 23.14 -1.81 8.82
C THR A 365 24.48 -1.49 8.20
N THR A 366 25.32 -2.52 7.96
CA THR A 366 26.64 -2.41 7.35
C THR A 366 26.73 -3.33 6.13
N SER A 367 27.61 -3.00 5.20
CA SER A 367 27.86 -3.78 3.97
C SER A 367 28.60 -5.12 4.20
N THR A 368 29.00 -5.41 5.42
CA THR A 368 29.64 -6.67 5.80
C THR A 368 28.63 -7.60 6.49
N ALA A 369 28.69 -8.87 6.11
CA ALA A 369 27.82 -9.96 6.55
C ALA A 369 27.35 -9.85 8.00
N ILE A 370 26.09 -10.26 8.23
CA ILE A 370 25.52 -10.43 9.57
C ILE A 370 26.49 -11.17 10.46
N ASN A 371 27.26 -10.43 11.25
CA ASN A 371 27.93 -11.02 12.37
C ASN A 371 26.89 -11.14 13.47
N ASN A 372 26.56 -12.39 13.83
CA ASN A 372 25.77 -12.80 14.99
C ASN A 372 26.34 -12.16 16.28
N ARG A 373 26.12 -10.88 16.47
CA ARG A 373 26.13 -10.27 17.79
C ARG A 373 24.69 -9.97 18.12
N GLY A 374 24.16 -10.79 19.02
CA GLY A 374 22.89 -10.50 19.65
C GLY A 374 22.82 -9.01 19.96
N ILE A 375 21.88 -8.32 19.35
CA ILE A 375 21.57 -6.94 19.69
C ILE A 375 21.08 -7.03 21.14
N ASN A 376 21.94 -6.66 22.08
CA ASN A 376 21.53 -6.42 23.44
C ASN A 376 20.56 -5.23 23.41
N THR A 377 19.26 -5.52 23.30
CA THR A 377 18.15 -4.56 23.28
C THR A 377 17.88 -3.97 24.68
N THR A 378 18.91 -3.64 25.43
CA THR A 378 18.79 -2.97 26.74
C THR A 378 19.04 -1.45 26.70
N THR A 379 19.16 -0.85 25.50
CA THR A 379 19.06 0.60 25.38
C THR A 379 17.71 0.94 24.76
N SER A 380 16.77 1.38 25.59
CA SER A 380 15.51 1.98 25.12
C SER A 380 15.85 3.07 24.12
N ALA A 381 15.47 2.86 22.86
CA ALA A 381 15.63 3.87 21.81
C ALA A 381 14.95 5.15 22.27
N HIS A 382 15.67 6.25 22.36
CA HIS A 382 15.12 7.56 22.74
C HIS A 382 15.04 8.48 21.53
N ALA A 383 14.02 9.32 21.49
CA ALA A 383 13.83 10.30 20.43
C ALA A 383 15.03 11.27 20.38
N VAL A 384 15.70 11.35 19.24
CA VAL A 384 16.85 12.24 19.01
C VAL A 384 16.50 13.47 18.19
N ALA A 385 15.44 13.42 17.39
CA ALA A 385 14.95 14.55 16.62
C ALA A 385 13.50 14.36 16.21
N THR A 386 12.77 15.45 16.08
CA THR A 386 11.40 15.49 15.57
C THR A 386 11.34 16.42 14.35
N TYR A 387 10.59 16.03 13.33
CA TYR A 387 10.47 16.76 12.08
C TYR A 387 8.99 16.89 11.69
N THR A 388 8.63 18.00 11.03
CA THR A 388 7.34 18.09 10.33
C THR A 388 7.29 17.12 9.16
N LEU A 389 6.11 16.85 8.58
CA LEU A 389 5.99 16.09 7.33
C LEU A 389 6.72 16.74 6.15
N GLY A 390 6.95 18.07 6.20
CA GLY A 390 7.74 18.81 5.22
C GLY A 390 9.26 18.83 5.50
N GLY A 391 9.77 18.04 6.46
CA GLY A 391 11.21 17.87 6.71
C GLY A 391 11.85 18.92 7.63
N ALA A 392 11.12 19.90 8.11
CA ALA A 392 11.67 20.89 9.02
C ALA A 392 11.83 20.28 10.43
N LYS A 393 13.03 20.39 11.02
CA LYS A 393 13.28 19.96 12.41
C LYS A 393 12.48 20.81 13.38
N VAL A 394 11.80 20.16 14.31
CA VAL A 394 10.92 20.80 15.30
C VAL A 394 11.48 20.58 16.71
N GLN A 395 11.64 21.65 17.49
CA GLN A 395 12.07 21.56 18.89
C GLN A 395 10.90 21.34 19.85
N ALA A 396 9.72 21.86 19.51
CA ALA A 396 8.50 21.71 20.29
C ALA A 396 7.32 21.37 19.36
N PRO A 397 6.94 20.09 19.23
CA PRO A 397 5.78 19.70 18.45
C PRO A 397 4.51 20.33 19.02
N GLN A 398 3.64 20.86 18.14
CA GLN A 398 2.40 21.52 18.53
C GLN A 398 1.23 20.55 18.51
N ARG A 399 0.24 20.79 19.36
CA ARG A 399 -0.99 20.00 19.46
C ARG A 399 -1.73 19.96 18.11
N GLY A 400 -2.22 18.76 17.74
CA GLY A 400 -2.88 18.52 16.47
C GLY A 400 -1.94 18.34 15.28
N GLY A 401 -0.62 18.44 15.48
CA GLY A 401 0.37 18.26 14.42
C GLY A 401 0.81 16.80 14.25
N ILE A 402 1.10 16.43 13.00
CA ILE A 402 1.71 15.15 12.65
C ILE A 402 3.21 15.35 12.43
N TYR A 403 4.03 14.53 13.06
CA TYR A 403 5.49 14.64 13.06
C TYR A 403 6.14 13.29 12.81
N ILE A 404 7.39 13.32 12.32
CA ILE A 404 8.27 12.16 12.27
C ILE A 404 9.30 12.29 13.40
N VAL A 405 9.34 11.31 14.28
CA VAL A 405 10.33 11.23 15.36
C VAL A 405 11.42 10.26 14.96
N LYS A 406 12.65 10.74 14.95
CA LYS A 406 13.85 9.92 14.74
C LYS A 406 14.39 9.47 16.09
N TYR A 407 14.73 8.17 16.19
CA TYR A 407 15.24 7.55 17.40
C TYR A 407 16.74 7.30 17.33
N SER A 408 17.37 7.09 18.50
CA SER A 408 18.82 6.85 18.64
C SER A 408 19.30 5.55 18.00
N ASP A 409 18.40 4.61 17.75
CA ASP A 409 18.65 3.34 17.05
C ASP A 409 18.60 3.47 15.51
N GLY A 410 18.34 4.68 14.98
CA GLY A 410 18.23 4.96 13.55
C GLY A 410 16.80 4.82 13.01
N THR A 411 15.86 4.32 13.79
CA THR A 411 14.45 4.19 13.37
C THR A 411 13.74 5.55 13.36
N SER A 412 12.63 5.63 12.62
CA SER A 412 11.74 6.80 12.61
C SER A 412 10.30 6.35 12.81
N ARG A 413 9.53 7.14 13.57
CA ARG A 413 8.11 6.84 13.83
C ARG A 413 7.26 8.09 13.63
N LYS A 414 6.06 7.91 13.10
CA LYS A 414 5.04 8.96 13.03
C LYS A 414 4.53 9.25 14.46
N MET A 415 4.44 10.52 14.82
CA MET A 415 3.87 10.97 16.07
C MET A 415 2.76 11.96 15.79
N VAL A 416 1.60 11.75 16.39
CA VAL A 416 0.52 12.75 16.43
C VAL A 416 0.54 13.37 17.82
N VAL A 417 0.62 14.68 17.89
CA VAL A 417 0.58 15.41 19.17
C VAL A 417 -0.86 15.82 19.44
N LYS A 418 -1.45 15.26 20.46
CA LYS A 418 -2.80 15.60 20.95
C LYS A 418 -2.88 16.98 21.61
#